data_b87a9505d915dc7119fca817f20cef12
#
_entry.id   b87a9505d915dc7119fca817f20cef12
#
_cell.length_a   1.000
_cell.length_b   1.000
_cell.length_c   1.000
_cell.angle_alpha   90.00
_cell.angle_beta   90.00
_cell.angle_gamma   90.00
#
_symmetry.space_group_name_H-M   'P 1'
#
loop_
_entity.id
_entity.type
_entity.pdbx_description
1 polymer ?
#
loop_
_entity_poly.entity_id
_entity_poly.type
_entity_poly.pdbx_seq_one_letter_code
_entity_poly.pdbx_strand_id
1 'polypeptide(L)'
;MSYSKVNTDDVEKVSDAMHFLGDPLDCRQVGVTMVRCDPDWKGKPHDHTDDGHEEVYILVDGEATVRIDEEDVPMVSGDAVWIPPAATRQIRNGDEESSFVLVSAPENTEQAEESQWEPRGVQG
;
A
#
# COMPACT_ATOMS: atom_id res chain seq x y z
N MET A 1 19.83 9.50 18.02
CA MET A 1 18.82 8.85 17.23
C MET A 1 19.20 8.76 15.77
N SER A 2 19.03 7.61 15.18
CA SER A 2 19.33 7.45 13.78
C SER A 2 18.02 7.25 12.98
N TYR A 3 18.14 7.51 11.71
CA TYR A 3 17.01 7.35 10.77
C TYR A 3 17.57 6.92 9.42
N SER A 4 16.65 6.53 8.54
CA SER A 4 17.04 6.26 7.16
C SER A 4 16.14 7.03 6.21
N LYS A 5 16.66 7.35 5.06
CA LYS A 5 15.99 8.13 4.05
C LYS A 5 16.37 7.61 2.67
N VAL A 6 15.40 7.55 1.79
CA VAL A 6 15.65 7.15 0.40
C VAL A 6 14.73 7.98 -0.50
N ASN A 7 15.20 8.26 -1.70
CA ASN A 7 14.35 8.84 -2.71
C ASN A 7 13.78 7.70 -3.57
N THR A 8 12.50 7.74 -3.84
CA THR A 8 11.83 6.70 -4.64
C THR A 8 12.49 6.51 -6.01
N ASP A 9 12.97 7.60 -6.60
CA ASP A 9 13.61 7.53 -7.92
C ASP A 9 14.91 6.72 -7.92
N ASP A 10 15.53 6.54 -6.76
CA ASP A 10 16.74 5.76 -6.62
C ASP A 10 16.45 4.29 -6.29
N VAL A 11 15.20 3.92 -6.16
CA VAL A 11 14.79 2.55 -5.85
C VAL A 11 14.34 1.85 -7.11
N GLU A 12 14.77 0.59 -7.28
CA GLU A 12 14.41 -0.22 -8.43
C GLU A 12 12.90 -0.25 -8.65
N LYS A 13 12.49 -0.17 -9.92
CA LYS A 13 11.10 -0.28 -10.30
C LYS A 13 10.78 -1.73 -10.66
N VAL A 14 9.83 -2.31 -9.98
CA VAL A 14 9.43 -3.72 -10.15
C VAL A 14 8.04 -3.75 -10.80
N SER A 15 7.82 -4.71 -11.69
CA SER A 15 6.53 -4.91 -12.38
C SER A 15 6.02 -3.63 -13.06
N ASP A 16 6.96 -2.85 -13.60
CA ASP A 16 6.71 -1.62 -14.36
C ASP A 16 6.03 -0.51 -13.56
N ALA A 17 5.87 -0.64 -12.25
CA ALA A 17 5.15 0.38 -11.47
C ALA A 17 5.61 0.49 -10.02
N MET A 18 6.16 -0.56 -9.43
CA MET A 18 6.32 -0.64 -7.98
C MET A 18 7.74 -0.34 -7.52
N HIS A 19 7.84 0.53 -6.53
CA HIS A 19 9.09 0.81 -5.82
C HIS A 19 8.90 0.37 -4.37
N PHE A 20 9.50 -0.75 -4.00
CA PHE A 20 9.41 -1.28 -2.64
C PHE A 20 10.40 -0.54 -1.76
N LEU A 21 9.90 0.22 -0.80
CA LEU A 21 10.71 1.10 0.04
C LEU A 21 11.10 0.48 1.37
N GLY A 22 10.47 -0.63 1.76
CA GLY A 22 10.73 -1.24 3.06
C GLY A 22 12.19 -1.63 3.27
N ASP A 23 12.76 -2.37 2.32
CA ASP A 23 14.15 -2.81 2.44
C ASP A 23 15.15 -1.65 2.38
N PRO A 24 15.07 -0.73 1.40
CA PRO A 24 15.98 0.41 1.39
C PRO A 24 15.91 1.28 2.64
N LEU A 25 14.73 1.35 3.26
CA LEU A 25 14.56 2.12 4.50
C LEU A 25 14.88 1.31 5.75
N ASP A 26 15.10 0.00 5.59
CA ASP A 26 15.37 -0.91 6.70
C ASP A 26 14.20 -0.94 7.69
N CYS A 27 12.99 -0.94 7.15
CA CYS A 27 11.78 -1.07 7.97
C CYS A 27 11.71 -2.45 8.59
N ARG A 28 11.16 -2.54 9.80
CA ARG A 28 11.10 -3.81 10.53
C ARG A 28 9.75 -4.49 10.43
N GLN A 29 8.67 -3.72 10.41
CA GLN A 29 7.32 -4.29 10.35
C GLN A 29 6.48 -3.66 9.26
N VAL A 30 6.59 -2.36 9.08
CA VAL A 30 5.75 -1.68 8.10
C VAL A 30 6.31 -1.90 6.70
N GLY A 31 5.44 -2.25 5.77
CA GLY A 31 5.75 -2.27 4.35
C GLY A 31 5.28 -0.98 3.72
N VAL A 32 6.09 -0.39 2.87
CA VAL A 32 5.72 0.83 2.16
C VAL A 32 6.13 0.65 0.70
N THR A 33 5.19 0.92 -0.20
CA THR A 33 5.44 0.82 -1.63
C THR A 33 4.90 2.06 -2.32
N MET A 34 5.70 2.68 -3.16
CA MET A 34 5.23 3.71 -4.06
C MET A 34 4.88 3.03 -5.39
N VAL A 35 3.67 3.24 -5.89
CA VAL A 35 3.25 2.68 -7.16
C VAL A 35 3.00 3.83 -8.12
N ARG A 36 3.69 3.81 -9.25
CA ARG A 36 3.53 4.81 -10.30
C ARG A 36 3.00 4.10 -11.54
N CYS A 37 1.73 4.31 -11.82
CA CYS A 37 1.02 3.57 -12.85
C CYS A 37 1.04 4.32 -14.17
N ASP A 38 1.56 3.68 -15.19
CA ASP A 38 1.38 4.18 -16.56
C ASP A 38 -0.08 4.01 -16.99
N PRO A 39 -0.51 4.70 -18.06
CA PRO A 39 -1.86 4.49 -18.56
C PRO A 39 -2.15 3.01 -18.81
N ASP A 40 -3.33 2.59 -18.37
CA ASP A 40 -3.84 1.22 -18.55
C ASP A 40 -3.05 0.12 -17.82
N TRP A 41 -2.14 0.48 -16.94
CA TRP A 41 -1.42 -0.52 -16.16
C TRP A 41 -2.37 -1.26 -15.23
N LYS A 42 -2.15 -2.58 -15.14
CA LYS A 42 -2.90 -3.42 -14.21
C LYS A 42 -1.93 -4.22 -13.39
N GLY A 43 -2.11 -4.19 -12.09
CA GLY A 43 -1.34 -5.01 -11.19
C GLY A 43 -1.80 -6.46 -11.24
N LYS A 44 -1.02 -7.34 -10.65
CA LYS A 44 -1.40 -8.74 -10.51
C LYS A 44 -2.38 -8.90 -9.36
N PRO A 45 -3.53 -9.56 -9.55
CA PRO A 45 -4.42 -9.84 -8.43
C PRO A 45 -3.71 -10.70 -7.39
N HIS A 46 -3.84 -10.34 -6.11
CA HIS A 46 -3.21 -11.11 -5.05
C HIS A 46 -3.91 -10.85 -3.71
N ASP A 47 -3.63 -11.71 -2.75
CA ASP A 47 -4.07 -11.51 -1.38
C ASP A 47 -2.88 -11.68 -0.43
N HIS A 48 -3.11 -11.45 0.85
CA HIS A 48 -2.10 -11.61 1.89
C HIS A 48 -2.51 -12.64 2.93
N THR A 49 -3.24 -13.66 2.49
CA THR A 49 -3.66 -14.74 3.39
C THR A 49 -2.47 -15.41 4.05
N ASP A 50 -1.39 -15.63 3.29
CA ASP A 50 -0.22 -16.35 3.80
C ASP A 50 0.58 -15.56 4.82
N ASP A 51 0.74 -14.25 4.62
CA ASP A 51 1.55 -13.44 5.52
C ASP A 51 0.73 -12.61 6.52
N GLY A 52 -0.59 -12.57 6.36
CA GLY A 52 -1.46 -11.90 7.29
C GLY A 52 -1.34 -10.40 7.33
N HIS A 53 -0.87 -9.78 6.27
CA HIS A 53 -0.72 -8.32 6.23
C HIS A 53 -2.02 -7.62 5.88
N GLU A 54 -2.43 -6.67 6.72
CA GLU A 54 -3.42 -5.69 6.32
C GLU A 54 -2.76 -4.61 5.50
N GLU A 55 -3.50 -3.95 4.63
CA GLU A 55 -2.95 -2.89 3.80
C GLU A 55 -3.87 -1.69 3.73
N VAL A 56 -3.26 -0.53 3.54
CA VAL A 56 -3.98 0.70 3.18
C VAL A 56 -3.41 1.17 1.85
N TYR A 57 -4.28 1.38 0.89
CA TYR A 57 -3.93 1.96 -0.41
C TYR A 57 -4.40 3.40 -0.43
N ILE A 58 -3.47 4.30 -0.69
CA ILE A 58 -3.76 5.73 -0.75
C ILE A 58 -3.47 6.21 -2.17
N LEU A 59 -4.47 6.73 -2.86
CA LEU A 59 -4.26 7.32 -4.17
C LEU A 59 -3.83 8.77 -3.96
N VAL A 60 -2.60 9.08 -4.33
CA VAL A 60 -2.03 10.41 -4.09
C VAL A 60 -2.11 11.31 -5.31
N ASP A 61 -2.26 10.74 -6.50
CA ASP A 61 -2.36 11.51 -7.72
C ASP A 61 -3.12 10.73 -8.79
N GLY A 62 -4.03 11.40 -9.49
CA GLY A 62 -4.78 10.82 -10.58
C GLY A 62 -6.07 10.15 -10.16
N GLU A 63 -6.53 9.23 -10.98
CA GLU A 63 -7.73 8.43 -10.75
C GLU A 63 -7.42 6.99 -11.14
N ALA A 64 -7.96 6.04 -10.39
CA ALA A 64 -7.76 4.63 -10.68
C ALA A 64 -8.87 3.83 -9.99
N THR A 65 -8.89 2.53 -10.24
CA THR A 65 -9.83 1.61 -9.59
C THR A 65 -9.03 0.57 -8.83
N VAL A 66 -9.45 0.26 -7.61
CA VAL A 66 -8.93 -0.89 -6.89
C VAL A 66 -10.05 -1.93 -6.84
N ARG A 67 -9.80 -3.08 -7.45
CA ARG A 67 -10.76 -4.17 -7.38
C ARG A 67 -10.47 -4.97 -6.13
N ILE A 68 -11.45 -5.09 -5.26
CA ILE A 68 -11.34 -5.83 -4.00
C ILE A 68 -12.37 -6.95 -4.04
N ASP A 69 -11.88 -8.18 -4.09
CA ASP A 69 -12.68 -9.36 -4.39
C ASP A 69 -13.43 -9.13 -5.71
N GLU A 70 -14.73 -9.00 -5.70
CA GLU A 70 -15.52 -8.80 -6.92
C GLU A 70 -16.06 -7.38 -7.04
N GLU A 71 -15.61 -6.49 -6.17
CA GLU A 71 -16.11 -5.12 -6.14
C GLU A 71 -15.07 -4.16 -6.73
N ASP A 72 -15.50 -3.33 -7.65
CA ASP A 72 -14.65 -2.27 -8.21
C ASP A 72 -14.84 -1.02 -7.38
N VAL A 73 -13.74 -0.57 -6.74
CA VAL A 73 -13.75 0.62 -5.89
C VAL A 73 -13.05 1.75 -6.63
N PRO A 74 -13.81 2.72 -7.16
CA PRO A 74 -13.17 3.86 -7.84
C PRO A 74 -12.53 4.78 -6.82
N MET A 75 -11.35 5.30 -7.17
CA MET A 75 -10.59 6.17 -6.29
C MET A 75 -10.16 7.42 -7.02
N VAL A 76 -10.21 8.53 -6.31
CA VAL A 76 -9.67 9.81 -6.78
C VAL A 76 -8.59 10.26 -5.80
N SER A 77 -7.79 11.25 -6.19
CA SER A 77 -6.70 11.75 -5.35
C SER A 77 -7.17 12.06 -3.94
N GLY A 78 -6.48 11.54 -2.95
CA GLY A 78 -6.80 11.71 -1.54
C GLY A 78 -7.60 10.57 -0.95
N ASP A 79 -8.15 9.68 -1.76
CA ASP A 79 -8.89 8.53 -1.24
C ASP A 79 -7.94 7.49 -0.66
N ALA A 80 -8.39 6.87 0.41
CA ALA A 80 -7.67 5.77 1.03
C ALA A 80 -8.65 4.63 1.29
N VAL A 81 -8.19 3.40 1.10
CA VAL A 81 -8.99 2.21 1.35
C VAL A 81 -8.19 1.22 2.17
N TRP A 82 -8.83 0.64 3.18
CA TRP A 82 -8.25 -0.43 3.99
C TRP A 82 -8.67 -1.77 3.41
N ILE A 83 -7.71 -2.68 3.31
CA ILE A 83 -7.94 -3.99 2.70
C ILE A 83 -7.49 -5.07 3.67
N PRO A 84 -8.39 -5.98 4.09
CA PRO A 84 -8.01 -7.06 4.99
C PRO A 84 -7.14 -8.10 4.27
N PRO A 85 -6.35 -8.88 5.03
CA PRO A 85 -5.42 -9.84 4.43
C PRO A 85 -6.07 -10.83 3.47
N ALA A 86 -7.26 -11.30 3.77
CA ALA A 86 -7.90 -12.36 2.98
C ALA A 86 -8.52 -11.89 1.66
N ALA A 87 -8.73 -10.59 1.49
CA ALA A 87 -9.35 -10.10 0.27
C ALA A 87 -8.35 -10.10 -0.89
N THR A 88 -8.79 -10.51 -2.06
CA THR A 88 -7.99 -10.39 -3.27
C THR A 88 -8.09 -8.96 -3.79
N ARG A 89 -6.95 -8.33 -4.10
CA ARG A 89 -6.94 -6.96 -4.57
C ARG A 89 -6.12 -6.82 -5.85
N GLN A 90 -6.50 -5.85 -6.64
CA GLN A 90 -5.82 -5.52 -7.89
C GLN A 90 -5.99 -4.05 -8.19
N ILE A 91 -4.89 -3.36 -8.48
CA ILE A 91 -4.97 -1.98 -9.00
C ILE A 91 -5.22 -2.05 -10.50
N ARG A 92 -6.17 -1.27 -10.97
CA ARG A 92 -6.44 -1.10 -12.39
C ARG A 92 -6.39 0.39 -12.70
N ASN A 93 -5.35 0.79 -13.40
CA ASN A 93 -5.22 2.20 -13.77
C ASN A 93 -6.07 2.50 -15.00
N GLY A 94 -6.51 3.74 -15.09
CA GLY A 94 -7.25 4.24 -16.24
C GLY A 94 -6.32 4.72 -17.35
N ASP A 95 -6.80 5.64 -18.15
CA ASP A 95 -6.10 6.11 -19.36
C ASP A 95 -5.09 7.21 -19.08
N GLU A 96 -4.93 7.65 -17.84
CA GLU A 96 -3.94 8.63 -17.44
C GLU A 96 -3.08 8.10 -16.32
N GLU A 97 -1.90 8.68 -16.14
CA GLU A 97 -0.98 8.27 -15.08
C GLU A 97 -1.61 8.49 -13.71
N SER A 98 -1.27 7.62 -12.77
CA SER A 98 -1.69 7.75 -11.37
C SER A 98 -0.59 7.26 -10.46
N SER A 99 -0.70 7.61 -9.17
CA SER A 99 0.28 7.19 -8.17
C SER A 99 -0.39 6.83 -6.87
N PHE A 100 0.07 5.73 -6.29
CA PHE A 100 -0.41 5.26 -4.99
C PHE A 100 0.74 5.17 -4.01
N VAL A 101 0.40 5.29 -2.73
CA VAL A 101 1.25 4.84 -1.63
C VAL A 101 0.51 3.68 -0.98
N LEU A 102 1.19 2.54 -0.87
CA LEU A 102 0.65 1.35 -0.21
C LEU A 102 1.38 1.17 1.10
N VAL A 103 0.64 0.98 2.18
CA VAL A 103 1.20 0.73 3.49
C VAL A 103 0.66 -0.59 3.99
N SER A 104 1.54 -1.46 4.47
CA SER A 104 1.13 -2.75 5.00
C SER A 104 1.77 -3.02 6.35
N ALA A 105 1.12 -3.85 7.15
CA ALA A 105 1.65 -4.27 8.43
C ALA A 105 1.04 -5.62 8.79
N PRO A 106 1.77 -6.45 9.56
CA PRO A 106 1.19 -7.71 10.03
C PRO A 106 -0.03 -7.44 10.89
N GLU A 107 -1.10 -8.19 10.65
CA GLU A 107 -2.27 -8.13 11.51
C GLU A 107 -1.99 -9.01 12.71
N ASN A 108 -1.55 -8.40 13.81
CA ASN A 108 -1.15 -9.09 15.01
C ASN A 108 -1.93 -8.55 16.19
N THR A 109 -3.09 -9.17 16.45
CA THR A 109 -3.98 -8.71 17.52
C THR A 109 -3.35 -8.81 18.89
N GLU A 110 -2.56 -9.85 19.13
CA GLU A 110 -1.89 -10.03 20.40
C GLU A 110 -0.90 -8.90 20.66
N GLN A 111 -0.10 -8.57 19.68
CA GLN A 111 0.84 -7.47 19.81
C GLN A 111 0.14 -6.12 19.94
N ALA A 112 -0.95 -5.94 19.23
CA ALA A 112 -1.72 -4.71 19.33
C ALA A 112 -2.27 -4.50 20.74
N GLU A 113 -2.72 -5.57 21.37
CA GLU A 113 -3.21 -5.52 22.76
C GLU A 113 -2.10 -5.20 23.74
N GLU A 114 -0.92 -5.77 23.53
CA GLU A 114 0.22 -5.57 24.42
C GLU A 114 0.85 -4.20 24.30
N SER A 115 0.75 -3.59 23.14
CA SER A 115 1.44 -2.35 22.85
C SER A 115 0.89 -1.16 23.62
N GLN A 116 -0.29 -1.25 24.17
CA GLN A 116 -0.93 -0.13 24.87
C GLN A 116 -1.14 1.06 23.93
N TRP A 117 -1.12 0.82 22.64
CA TRP A 117 -1.26 1.86 21.65
C TRP A 117 -2.69 2.37 21.62
N GLU A 118 -2.85 3.67 21.71
CA GLU A 118 -4.16 4.30 21.78
C GLU A 118 -4.43 5.02 20.46
N PRO A 119 -5.33 4.50 19.63
CA PRO A 119 -5.59 5.13 18.33
C PRO A 119 -5.97 6.61 18.44
N ARG A 120 -6.74 6.97 19.47
CA ARG A 120 -7.15 8.36 19.63
C ARG A 120 -6.02 9.27 20.05
N GLY A 121 -4.97 8.73 20.62
CA GLY A 121 -3.81 9.48 21.03
C GLY A 121 -2.75 9.59 19.98
N VAL A 122 -2.91 8.86 18.89
CA VAL A 122 -1.96 8.85 17.80
C VAL A 122 -2.60 9.52 16.60
N GLN A 123 -2.20 10.73 16.37
CA GLN A 123 -2.77 11.52 15.29
C GLN A 123 -1.79 11.60 14.14
N GLY A 124 -2.19 11.12 13.05
CA GLY A 124 -1.37 11.15 11.85
C GLY A 124 -0.71 9.87 11.58
#